data_03fe2e309120524cd66d147fe7f52cdc
#
_entry.id   03fe2e309120524cd66d147fe7f52cdc
#
_cell.length_a   1.000
_cell.length_b   1.000
_cell.length_c   1.000
_cell.angle_alpha   90.00
_cell.angle_beta   90.00
_cell.angle_gamma   90.00
#
_symmetry.space_group_name_H-M   'P 1'
#
loop_
_entity.id
_entity.type
_entity.pdbx_description
1 polymer ?
#
loop_
_entity_poly.entity_id
_entity_poly.type
_entity_poly.pdbx_seq_one_letter_code
_entity_poly.pdbx_strand_id
1 'polypeptide(L)'
;GARFDLVQIVESNLFFGDVSYAHFCHRAYLRDHWKKAGAKGLRGWLRWLDHRLHALVEPWTYRRVKRIVVPSQGLKRELEETYPFARGKITVIYNPVDVERMASPPNFDREAFRLQYGAQKEDLVLVFVALGQFERKGLHIVLEALRHLSAPHVKLWVVGGEADLVKVWAKRVERLGLKGQVFFLGMQKEVRPFLWGADVFVFPSAYEVFSLVSHEAAATGLPLIVTPLYGVEEFMRDGETGFVVPRTAEGVQNAIERFLALPAEERARMGLVAKKYVQRFDLENFIKNWRDFYGV
;
A
#
# COMPACT_ATOMS: atom_id res chain seq x y z
N GLY A 1 -17.67 12.32 36.96
CA GLY A 1 -17.15 11.73 35.75
C GLY A 1 -15.64 11.83 35.72
N ALA A 2 -14.95 10.84 35.14
CA ALA A 2 -13.49 10.92 34.97
C ALA A 2 -13.13 12.17 34.16
N ARG A 3 -12.21 12.99 34.67
CA ARG A 3 -11.61 14.10 33.91
C ARG A 3 -10.43 13.53 33.13
N PHE A 4 -10.43 13.73 31.83
CA PHE A 4 -9.31 13.41 30.95
C PHE A 4 -8.55 14.71 30.64
N ASP A 5 -7.22 14.66 30.64
CA ASP A 5 -6.38 15.82 30.29
C ASP A 5 -6.41 16.06 28.79
N LEU A 6 -6.62 14.99 28.00
CA LEU A 6 -6.69 15.04 26.54
C LEU A 6 -7.62 13.93 26.01
N VAL A 7 -8.41 14.27 24.99
CA VAL A 7 -9.26 13.31 24.28
C VAL A 7 -8.82 13.24 22.84
N GLN A 8 -8.26 12.08 22.45
CA GLN A 8 -7.97 11.76 21.06
C GLN A 8 -9.10 10.95 20.45
N ILE A 9 -9.54 11.35 19.29
CA ILE A 9 -10.52 10.63 18.47
C ILE A 9 -9.84 10.08 17.21
N VAL A 10 -10.42 9.02 16.65
CA VAL A 10 -9.99 8.46 15.35
C VAL A 10 -10.95 8.97 14.29
N GLU A 11 -10.41 9.47 13.18
CA GLU A 11 -11.17 10.06 12.08
C GLU A 11 -12.04 11.25 12.54
N SER A 12 -13.20 11.40 11.89
CA SER A 12 -14.26 12.36 12.22
C SER A 12 -15.45 11.72 12.92
N ASN A 13 -15.24 10.58 13.61
CA ASN A 13 -16.33 9.76 14.16
C ASN A 13 -17.05 10.39 15.35
N LEU A 14 -16.46 11.39 16.00
CA LEU A 14 -17.04 12.10 17.14
C LEU A 14 -16.96 13.60 16.95
N PHE A 15 -17.97 14.32 17.51
CA PHE A 15 -18.06 15.78 17.44
C PHE A 15 -17.28 16.50 18.54
N PHE A 16 -16.56 15.77 19.39
CA PHE A 16 -15.79 16.31 20.52
C PHE A 16 -14.42 15.63 20.57
N GLY A 17 -13.45 16.31 21.13
CA GLY A 17 -12.08 15.82 21.29
C GLY A 17 -11.09 16.97 21.09
N ASP A 18 -9.87 16.77 21.57
CA ASP A 18 -8.78 17.73 21.42
C ASP A 18 -7.96 17.44 20.17
N VAL A 19 -7.77 16.17 19.83
CA VAL A 19 -6.96 15.69 18.71
C VAL A 19 -7.78 14.72 17.87
N SER A 20 -7.75 14.87 16.55
CA SER A 20 -8.25 13.86 15.60
C SER A 20 -7.07 13.17 14.92
N TYR A 21 -6.99 11.85 15.01
CA TYR A 21 -6.05 11.04 14.21
C TYR A 21 -6.76 10.58 12.95
N ALA A 22 -6.55 11.35 11.87
CA ALA A 22 -7.26 11.16 10.61
C ALA A 22 -6.45 10.28 9.64
N HIS A 23 -7.05 9.18 9.21
CA HIS A 23 -6.47 8.26 8.23
C HIS A 23 -7.15 8.35 6.87
N PHE A 24 -8.11 9.27 6.71
CA PHE A 24 -8.89 9.39 5.49
C PHE A 24 -9.46 10.80 5.32
N CYS A 25 -9.67 11.25 4.06
CA CYS A 25 -10.46 12.42 3.74
C CYS A 25 -11.63 11.99 2.85
N HIS A 26 -12.80 11.77 3.46
CA HIS A 26 -13.96 11.23 2.76
C HIS A 26 -14.46 12.15 1.64
N ARG A 27 -14.42 13.46 1.86
CA ARG A 27 -14.84 14.44 0.85
C ARG A 27 -13.92 14.43 -0.37
N ALA A 28 -12.60 14.45 -0.17
CA ALA A 28 -11.64 14.39 -1.26
C ALA A 28 -11.73 13.06 -2.00
N TYR A 29 -11.84 11.95 -1.26
CA TYR A 29 -11.98 10.63 -1.86
C TYR A 29 -13.20 10.52 -2.76
N LEU A 30 -14.35 11.02 -2.36
CA LEU A 30 -15.57 11.04 -3.19
C LEU A 30 -15.41 11.89 -4.45
N ARG A 31 -14.71 13.01 -4.33
CA ARG A 31 -14.46 13.94 -5.44
C ARG A 31 -13.49 13.36 -6.48
N ASP A 32 -12.35 12.84 -6.03
CA ASP A 32 -11.18 12.62 -6.88
C ASP A 32 -10.89 11.13 -7.13
N HIS A 33 -11.28 10.24 -6.20
CA HIS A 33 -10.85 8.84 -6.21
C HIS A 33 -11.99 7.83 -6.38
N TRP A 34 -13.23 8.19 -6.02
CA TRP A 34 -14.37 7.27 -6.04
C TRP A 34 -14.56 6.55 -7.37
N LYS A 35 -14.53 7.29 -8.49
CA LYS A 35 -14.71 6.72 -9.83
C LYS A 35 -13.61 5.71 -10.20
N LYS A 36 -12.40 5.92 -9.69
CA LYS A 36 -11.23 5.05 -9.92
C LYS A 36 -11.24 3.81 -9.03
N ALA A 37 -12.00 3.82 -7.95
CA ALA A 37 -12.04 2.75 -6.95
C ALA A 37 -12.79 1.49 -7.42
N GLY A 38 -13.54 1.57 -8.52
CA GLY A 38 -14.21 0.42 -9.13
C GLY A 38 -15.41 -0.15 -8.36
N ALA A 39 -15.91 0.56 -7.32
CA ALA A 39 -17.03 0.08 -6.51
C ALA A 39 -18.35 0.11 -7.29
N LYS A 40 -19.00 -1.05 -7.45
CA LYS A 40 -20.26 -1.22 -8.22
C LYS A 40 -21.31 -1.98 -7.41
N GLY A 41 -22.58 -1.89 -7.87
CA GLY A 41 -23.72 -2.60 -7.27
C GLY A 41 -24.13 -2.06 -5.89
N LEU A 42 -24.98 -2.82 -5.19
CA LEU A 42 -25.55 -2.42 -3.89
C LEU A 42 -24.46 -2.14 -2.84
N ARG A 43 -23.43 -2.98 -2.77
CA ARG A 43 -22.30 -2.77 -1.85
C ARG A 43 -21.52 -1.50 -2.16
N GLY A 44 -21.37 -1.15 -3.44
CA GLY A 44 -20.76 0.10 -3.88
C GLY A 44 -21.60 1.29 -3.45
N TRP A 45 -22.91 1.22 -3.61
CA TRP A 45 -23.84 2.27 -3.19
C TRP A 45 -23.81 2.50 -1.66
N LEU A 46 -23.85 1.43 -0.87
CA LEU A 46 -23.75 1.52 0.60
C LEU A 46 -22.43 2.17 1.05
N ARG A 47 -21.32 1.81 0.43
CA ARG A 47 -20.03 2.48 0.69
C ARG A 47 -20.02 3.95 0.30
N TRP A 48 -20.65 4.29 -0.82
CA TRP A 48 -20.78 5.67 -1.24
C TRP A 48 -21.57 6.49 -0.22
N LEU A 49 -22.68 5.94 0.28
CA LEU A 49 -23.50 6.56 1.31
C LEU A 49 -22.70 6.76 2.61
N ASP A 50 -21.97 5.75 3.03
CA ASP A 50 -21.07 5.82 4.20
C ASP A 50 -20.04 6.96 4.06
N HIS A 51 -19.31 7.00 2.94
CA HIS A 51 -18.38 8.10 2.66
C HIS A 51 -19.08 9.47 2.60
N ARG A 52 -20.31 9.55 2.09
CA ARG A 52 -21.11 10.80 2.07
C ARG A 52 -21.45 11.28 3.47
N LEU A 53 -21.87 10.38 4.35
CA LEU A 53 -22.19 10.71 5.74
C LEU A 53 -20.94 11.23 6.47
N HIS A 54 -19.82 10.53 6.35
CA HIS A 54 -18.56 11.00 6.95
C HIS A 54 -18.09 12.35 6.37
N ALA A 55 -18.19 12.55 5.05
CA ALA A 55 -17.84 13.81 4.40
C ALA A 55 -18.69 15.01 4.86
N LEU A 56 -19.90 14.77 5.36
CA LEU A 56 -20.73 15.81 5.98
C LEU A 56 -20.28 16.16 7.39
N VAL A 57 -19.76 15.17 8.13
CA VAL A 57 -19.33 15.32 9.53
C VAL A 57 -17.91 15.90 9.63
N GLU A 58 -17.03 15.53 8.73
CA GLU A 58 -15.60 15.96 8.71
C GLU A 58 -15.39 17.46 9.01
N PRO A 59 -16.06 18.41 8.31
CA PRO A 59 -15.78 19.83 8.53
C PRO A 59 -16.18 20.34 9.91
N TRP A 60 -17.17 19.70 10.55
CA TRP A 60 -17.57 20.06 11.91
C TRP A 60 -16.54 19.56 12.93
N THR A 61 -16.08 18.35 12.80
CA THR A 61 -15.05 17.75 13.65
C THR A 61 -13.75 18.53 13.53
N TYR A 62 -13.24 18.74 12.30
CA TYR A 62 -11.96 19.41 12.07
C TYR A 62 -11.96 20.91 12.44
N ARG A 63 -13.11 21.58 12.52
CA ARG A 63 -13.20 22.93 13.10
C ARG A 63 -13.02 22.91 14.61
N ARG A 64 -13.57 21.91 15.30
CA ARG A 64 -13.62 21.84 16.77
C ARG A 64 -12.34 21.31 17.41
N VAL A 65 -11.71 20.29 16.82
CA VAL A 65 -10.45 19.77 17.34
C VAL A 65 -9.35 20.82 17.27
N LYS A 66 -8.46 20.81 18.25
CA LYS A 66 -7.32 21.73 18.32
C LYS A 66 -6.21 21.32 17.34
N ARG A 67 -5.98 20.02 17.20
CA ARG A 67 -4.93 19.43 16.36
C ARG A 67 -5.47 18.24 15.57
N ILE A 68 -4.90 18.03 14.39
CA ILE A 68 -5.20 16.88 13.52
C ILE A 68 -3.87 16.19 13.24
N VAL A 69 -3.81 14.88 13.43
CA VAL A 69 -2.65 14.06 13.07
C VAL A 69 -3.01 13.23 11.85
N VAL A 70 -2.09 13.12 10.90
CA VAL A 70 -2.24 12.32 9.68
C VAL A 70 -1.00 11.47 9.42
N PRO A 71 -1.13 10.30 8.76
CA PRO A 71 -0.01 9.39 8.56
C PRO A 71 0.87 9.73 7.35
N SER A 72 0.58 10.76 6.56
CA SER A 72 1.38 11.10 5.37
C SER A 72 1.28 12.58 4.98
N GLN A 73 2.30 13.08 4.29
CA GLN A 73 2.28 14.44 3.70
C GLN A 73 1.19 14.55 2.62
N GLY A 74 0.95 13.46 1.87
CA GLY A 74 -0.11 13.42 0.87
C GLY A 74 -1.49 13.67 1.47
N LEU A 75 -1.83 12.96 2.55
CA LEU A 75 -3.11 13.20 3.24
C LEU A 75 -3.17 14.59 3.89
N LYS A 76 -2.05 15.10 4.40
CA LYS A 76 -1.99 16.49 4.89
C LYS A 76 -2.37 17.46 3.78
N ARG A 77 -1.72 17.39 2.61
CA ARG A 77 -2.05 18.25 1.46
C ARG A 77 -3.53 18.14 1.08
N GLU A 78 -4.03 16.91 0.96
CA GLU A 78 -5.43 16.64 0.59
C GLU A 78 -6.42 17.27 1.58
N LEU A 79 -6.16 17.16 2.89
CA LEU A 79 -6.99 17.79 3.92
C LEU A 79 -6.90 19.31 3.91
N GLU A 80 -5.70 19.90 3.73
CA GLU A 80 -5.49 21.36 3.66
C GLU A 80 -6.14 21.98 2.42
N GLU A 81 -6.18 21.26 1.30
CA GLU A 81 -6.89 21.67 0.08
C GLU A 81 -8.41 21.57 0.24
N THR A 82 -8.88 20.47 0.85
CA THR A 82 -10.30 20.22 1.05
C THR A 82 -10.90 21.09 2.15
N TYR A 83 -10.11 21.38 3.19
CA TYR A 83 -10.49 22.14 4.37
C TYR A 83 -9.45 23.22 4.70
N PRO A 84 -9.43 24.35 3.96
CA PRO A 84 -8.43 25.42 4.17
C PRO A 84 -8.36 25.96 5.62
N PHE A 85 -9.46 25.87 6.37
CA PHE A 85 -9.50 26.26 7.79
C PHE A 85 -8.70 25.31 8.71
N ALA A 86 -8.34 24.13 8.24
CA ALA A 86 -7.52 23.17 8.99
C ALA A 86 -6.00 23.40 8.81
N ARG A 87 -5.60 24.27 7.91
CA ARG A 87 -4.19 24.67 7.75
C ARG A 87 -3.61 25.15 9.09
N GLY A 88 -2.39 24.70 9.39
CA GLY A 88 -1.73 25.00 10.67
C GLY A 88 -2.15 24.12 11.85
N LYS A 89 -3.23 23.32 11.73
CA LYS A 89 -3.63 22.34 12.74
C LYS A 89 -3.12 20.93 12.47
N ILE A 90 -2.64 20.65 11.24
CA ILE A 90 -2.32 19.31 10.77
C ILE A 90 -0.84 18.99 10.97
N THR A 91 -0.55 17.98 11.77
CA THR A 91 0.78 17.40 12.00
C THR A 91 0.86 16.03 11.34
N VAL A 92 1.99 15.75 10.68
CA VAL A 92 2.24 14.42 10.12
C VAL A 92 2.99 13.58 11.16
N ILE A 93 2.42 12.43 11.51
CA ILE A 93 3.08 11.38 12.28
C ILE A 93 2.88 10.09 11.47
N TYR A 94 3.94 9.64 10.82
CA TYR A 94 3.90 8.47 9.95
C TYR A 94 3.54 7.20 10.72
N ASN A 95 2.77 6.30 10.10
CA ASN A 95 2.55 4.97 10.68
C ASN A 95 3.87 4.19 10.72
N PRO A 96 4.10 3.36 11.74
CA PRO A 96 5.34 2.62 11.88
C PRO A 96 5.38 1.38 11.00
N VAL A 97 6.59 0.99 10.63
CA VAL A 97 6.92 -0.33 10.11
C VAL A 97 7.99 -0.97 11.01
N ASP A 98 7.80 -2.22 11.38
CA ASP A 98 8.78 -2.99 12.15
C ASP A 98 9.86 -3.52 11.21
N VAL A 99 10.88 -2.70 10.95
CA VAL A 99 11.95 -2.99 9.98
C VAL A 99 12.77 -4.22 10.38
N GLU A 100 12.99 -4.42 11.69
CA GLU A 100 13.73 -5.56 12.20
C GLU A 100 12.96 -6.87 11.97
N ARG A 101 11.68 -6.87 12.27
CA ARG A 101 10.79 -8.00 12.03
C ARG A 101 10.68 -8.36 10.56
N MET A 102 10.83 -7.39 9.65
CA MET A 102 10.78 -7.61 8.21
C MET A 102 12.06 -8.21 7.64
N ALA A 103 13.16 -8.27 8.38
CA ALA A 103 14.39 -8.89 7.93
C ALA A 103 14.23 -10.40 7.71
N SER A 104 14.82 -10.90 6.62
CA SER A 104 14.85 -12.35 6.36
C SER A 104 15.76 -13.04 7.38
N PRO A 105 15.30 -14.14 8.02
CA PRO A 105 16.17 -14.89 8.91
C PRO A 105 17.30 -15.58 8.13
N PRO A 106 18.49 -15.76 8.72
CA PRO A 106 19.65 -16.32 8.03
C PRO A 106 19.45 -17.72 7.47
N ASN A 107 18.53 -18.49 8.04
CA ASN A 107 18.20 -19.85 7.63
C ASN A 107 16.98 -19.94 6.68
N PHE A 108 16.53 -18.85 6.11
CA PHE A 108 15.45 -18.88 5.12
C PHE A 108 15.94 -19.42 3.80
N ASP A 109 15.49 -20.62 3.46
CA ASP A 109 15.77 -21.26 2.17
C ASP A 109 14.84 -20.68 1.09
N ARG A 110 15.33 -19.67 0.40
CA ARG A 110 14.58 -18.95 -0.65
C ARG A 110 14.27 -19.84 -1.85
N GLU A 111 15.17 -20.73 -2.23
CA GLU A 111 14.98 -21.60 -3.40
C GLU A 111 13.93 -22.67 -3.10
N ALA A 112 14.03 -23.36 -1.98
CA ALA A 112 13.01 -24.33 -1.56
C ALA A 112 11.63 -23.69 -1.38
N PHE A 113 11.57 -22.48 -0.82
CA PHE A 113 10.31 -21.74 -0.69
C PHE A 113 9.71 -21.39 -2.06
N ARG A 114 10.50 -20.94 -3.02
CA ARG A 114 10.03 -20.65 -4.38
C ARG A 114 9.46 -21.88 -5.07
N LEU A 115 10.17 -23.01 -5.00
CA LEU A 115 9.71 -24.28 -5.58
C LEU A 115 8.35 -24.72 -5.01
N GLN A 116 8.18 -24.58 -3.70
CA GLN A 116 6.90 -24.91 -3.04
C GLN A 116 5.73 -24.07 -3.59
N TYR A 117 5.99 -22.82 -4.00
CA TYR A 117 4.96 -21.90 -4.50
C TYR A 117 5.04 -21.64 -6.00
N GLY A 118 5.55 -22.63 -6.77
CA GLY A 118 5.45 -22.67 -8.23
C GLY A 118 6.40 -21.76 -8.99
N ALA A 119 7.49 -21.33 -8.38
CA ALA A 119 8.53 -20.53 -9.04
C ALA A 119 9.89 -21.26 -8.99
N GLN A 120 10.61 -21.25 -10.11
CA GLN A 120 11.96 -21.80 -10.24
C GLN A 120 13.00 -20.74 -9.83
N LYS A 121 14.26 -21.17 -9.75
CA LYS A 121 15.39 -20.30 -9.39
C LYS A 121 15.56 -19.14 -10.38
N GLU A 122 15.39 -19.41 -11.67
CA GLU A 122 15.57 -18.51 -12.78
C GLU A 122 14.37 -17.59 -13.03
N ASP A 123 13.23 -17.89 -12.42
CA ASP A 123 12.02 -17.07 -12.58
C ASP A 123 12.18 -15.71 -11.90
N LEU A 124 11.62 -14.68 -12.52
CA LEU A 124 11.38 -13.39 -11.86
C LEU A 124 10.04 -13.45 -11.13
N VAL A 125 10.07 -13.34 -9.81
CA VAL A 125 8.88 -13.39 -8.97
C VAL A 125 8.41 -12.01 -8.58
N LEU A 126 7.28 -11.59 -9.15
CA LEU A 126 6.50 -10.44 -8.68
C LEU A 126 5.64 -10.87 -7.49
N VAL A 127 5.53 -10.03 -6.47
CA VAL A 127 4.59 -10.26 -5.37
C VAL A 127 3.60 -9.10 -5.25
N PHE A 128 2.32 -9.45 -5.19
CA PHE A 128 1.20 -8.55 -4.95
C PHE A 128 0.50 -8.98 -3.65
N VAL A 129 0.39 -8.08 -2.68
CA VAL A 129 -0.20 -8.39 -1.37
C VAL A 129 -1.40 -7.51 -1.10
N ALA A 130 -2.56 -8.11 -0.86
CA ALA A 130 -3.76 -7.38 -0.47
C ALA A 130 -4.77 -8.31 0.22
N LEU A 131 -5.35 -7.89 1.34
CA LEU A 131 -6.42 -8.64 2.02
C LEU A 131 -7.67 -8.82 1.15
N GLY A 132 -7.92 -7.89 0.23
CA GLY A 132 -9.08 -7.87 -0.68
C GLY A 132 -9.06 -6.65 -1.58
N GLN A 133 -10.21 -6.31 -2.16
CA GLN A 133 -10.37 -5.15 -3.05
C GLN A 133 -9.37 -5.17 -4.23
N PHE A 134 -9.10 -6.32 -4.80
CA PHE A 134 -8.09 -6.54 -5.85
C PHE A 134 -8.25 -5.61 -7.04
N GLU A 135 -9.49 -5.23 -7.40
CA GLU A 135 -9.75 -4.24 -8.46
C GLU A 135 -9.19 -2.85 -8.09
N ARG A 136 -9.47 -2.35 -6.89
CA ARG A 136 -8.96 -1.07 -6.42
C ARG A 136 -7.44 -1.08 -6.26
N LYS A 137 -6.90 -2.20 -5.77
CA LYS A 137 -5.46 -2.41 -5.58
C LYS A 137 -4.70 -2.64 -6.90
N GLY A 138 -5.43 -2.80 -8.03
CA GLY A 138 -4.86 -2.82 -9.37
C GLY A 138 -4.39 -4.18 -9.86
N LEU A 139 -4.84 -5.31 -9.26
CA LEU A 139 -4.47 -6.63 -9.74
C LEU A 139 -4.81 -6.84 -11.24
N HIS A 140 -5.96 -6.31 -11.70
CA HIS A 140 -6.33 -6.36 -13.12
C HIS A 140 -5.30 -5.72 -14.04
N ILE A 141 -4.64 -4.64 -13.60
CA ILE A 141 -3.59 -3.93 -14.33
C ILE A 141 -2.35 -4.82 -14.46
N VAL A 142 -1.96 -5.47 -13.34
CA VAL A 142 -0.80 -6.40 -13.35
C VAL A 142 -1.07 -7.60 -14.26
N LEU A 143 -2.29 -8.16 -14.22
CA LEU A 143 -2.66 -9.28 -15.09
C LEU A 143 -2.64 -8.90 -16.58
N GLU A 144 -3.14 -7.73 -16.94
CA GLU A 144 -3.08 -7.24 -18.33
C GLU A 144 -1.63 -6.94 -18.77
N ALA A 145 -0.80 -6.38 -17.89
CA ALA A 145 0.62 -6.20 -18.14
C ALA A 145 1.32 -7.53 -18.44
N LEU A 146 1.09 -8.55 -17.60
CA LEU A 146 1.65 -9.90 -17.81
C LEU A 146 1.15 -10.54 -19.11
N ARG A 147 -0.11 -10.34 -19.48
CA ARG A 147 -0.67 -10.86 -20.72
C ARG A 147 0.06 -10.32 -21.96
N HIS A 148 0.49 -9.07 -21.93
CA HIS A 148 1.23 -8.43 -23.01
C HIS A 148 2.75 -8.67 -22.96
N LEU A 149 3.24 -9.13 -21.79
CA LEU A 149 4.64 -9.43 -21.58
C LEU A 149 4.99 -10.82 -22.13
N SER A 150 5.81 -10.91 -23.17
CA SER A 150 6.28 -12.18 -23.75
C SER A 150 7.39 -12.83 -22.90
N ALA A 151 7.13 -13.03 -21.61
CA ALA A 151 8.11 -13.52 -20.63
C ALA A 151 7.48 -14.58 -19.69
N PRO A 152 7.41 -15.87 -20.10
CA PRO A 152 6.76 -16.91 -19.32
C PRO A 152 7.50 -17.23 -17.99
N HIS A 153 8.76 -16.82 -17.84
CA HIS A 153 9.54 -16.93 -16.63
C HIS A 153 9.23 -15.84 -15.60
N VAL A 154 8.37 -14.87 -15.93
CA VAL A 154 7.86 -13.90 -14.95
C VAL A 154 6.67 -14.51 -14.24
N LYS A 155 6.76 -14.69 -12.93
CA LYS A 155 5.70 -15.25 -12.08
C LYS A 155 5.09 -14.17 -11.20
N LEU A 156 3.81 -14.28 -10.89
CA LEU A 156 3.10 -13.42 -9.98
C LEU A 156 2.54 -14.21 -8.80
N TRP A 157 2.97 -13.90 -7.61
CA TRP A 157 2.34 -14.34 -6.38
C TRP A 157 1.31 -13.32 -5.93
N VAL A 158 0.06 -13.77 -5.77
CA VAL A 158 -1.04 -12.95 -5.23
C VAL A 158 -1.34 -13.46 -3.82
N VAL A 159 -0.88 -12.71 -2.82
CA VAL A 159 -1.02 -13.06 -1.40
C VAL A 159 -2.22 -12.32 -0.81
N GLY A 160 -3.11 -13.05 -0.17
CA GLY A 160 -4.34 -12.56 0.42
C GLY A 160 -5.58 -12.87 -0.43
N GLY A 161 -6.71 -12.32 -0.03
CA GLY A 161 -8.02 -12.60 -0.61
C GLY A 161 -8.72 -13.82 -0.02
N GLU A 162 -9.99 -13.66 0.30
CA GLU A 162 -10.85 -14.75 0.73
C GLU A 162 -11.10 -15.73 -0.44
N ALA A 163 -11.42 -16.98 -0.13
CA ALA A 163 -11.57 -18.07 -1.10
C ALA A 163 -12.49 -17.74 -2.28
N ASP A 164 -13.62 -17.07 -2.04
CA ASP A 164 -14.56 -16.71 -3.11
C ASP A 164 -14.02 -15.61 -4.02
N LEU A 165 -13.30 -14.63 -3.45
CA LEU A 165 -12.61 -13.62 -4.24
C LEU A 165 -11.52 -14.27 -5.11
N VAL A 166 -10.72 -15.15 -4.54
CA VAL A 166 -9.67 -15.90 -5.25
C VAL A 166 -10.27 -16.71 -6.40
N LYS A 167 -11.37 -17.44 -6.20
CA LYS A 167 -12.05 -18.21 -7.26
C LYS A 167 -12.46 -17.33 -8.46
N VAL A 168 -12.99 -16.13 -8.19
CA VAL A 168 -13.39 -15.17 -9.25
C VAL A 168 -12.17 -14.75 -10.07
N TRP A 169 -11.06 -14.42 -9.40
CA TRP A 169 -9.85 -13.92 -10.06
C TRP A 169 -9.07 -15.06 -10.76
N ALA A 170 -9.07 -16.27 -10.24
CA ALA A 170 -8.48 -17.44 -10.88
C ALA A 170 -9.14 -17.72 -12.25
N LYS A 171 -10.47 -17.64 -12.35
CA LYS A 171 -11.17 -17.74 -13.64
C LYS A 171 -10.78 -16.61 -14.62
N ARG A 172 -10.44 -15.42 -14.12
CA ARG A 172 -9.94 -14.35 -14.98
C ARG A 172 -8.54 -14.67 -15.49
N VAL A 173 -7.67 -15.17 -14.65
CA VAL A 173 -6.30 -15.61 -15.02
C VAL A 173 -6.36 -16.70 -16.09
N GLU A 174 -7.25 -17.68 -15.97
CA GLU A 174 -7.45 -18.72 -17.00
C GLU A 174 -7.89 -18.14 -18.34
N ARG A 175 -8.86 -17.20 -18.32
CA ARG A 175 -9.34 -16.52 -19.56
C ARG A 175 -8.27 -15.65 -20.22
N LEU A 176 -7.32 -15.13 -19.46
CA LEU A 176 -6.19 -14.36 -19.97
C LEU A 176 -5.02 -15.22 -20.43
N GLY A 177 -5.08 -16.55 -20.30
CA GLY A 177 -4.01 -17.47 -20.67
C GLY A 177 -2.78 -17.44 -19.73
N LEU A 178 -2.95 -16.94 -18.50
CA LEU A 178 -1.86 -16.74 -17.55
C LEU A 178 -1.72 -17.91 -16.55
N LYS A 179 -2.37 -19.03 -16.82
CA LYS A 179 -2.21 -20.25 -16.01
C LYS A 179 -0.74 -20.68 -15.96
N GLY A 180 -0.21 -20.95 -14.78
CA GLY A 180 1.21 -21.28 -14.58
C GLY A 180 2.16 -20.08 -14.48
N GLN A 181 1.65 -18.85 -14.65
CA GLN A 181 2.38 -17.61 -14.33
C GLN A 181 1.84 -16.93 -13.08
N VAL A 182 0.54 -17.06 -12.78
CA VAL A 182 -0.11 -16.38 -11.65
C VAL A 182 -0.56 -17.43 -10.62
N PHE A 183 -0.13 -17.24 -9.38
CA PHE A 183 -0.42 -18.12 -8.26
C PHE A 183 -1.16 -17.39 -7.17
N PHE A 184 -2.42 -17.77 -6.91
CA PHE A 184 -3.20 -17.25 -5.79
C PHE A 184 -2.89 -18.04 -4.54
N LEU A 185 -2.34 -17.40 -3.53
CA LEU A 185 -1.88 -18.03 -2.30
C LEU A 185 -2.88 -17.87 -1.15
N GLY A 186 -3.98 -17.14 -1.40
CA GLY A 186 -5.05 -16.94 -0.42
C GLY A 186 -4.59 -16.16 0.82
N MET A 187 -5.42 -16.18 1.87
CA MET A 187 -5.11 -15.56 3.14
C MET A 187 -3.96 -16.28 3.84
N GLN A 188 -2.91 -15.52 4.16
CA GLN A 188 -1.73 -16.02 4.88
C GLN A 188 -1.66 -15.40 6.27
N LYS A 189 -1.34 -16.22 7.28
CA LYS A 189 -1.09 -15.72 8.65
C LYS A 189 0.21 -14.92 8.73
N GLU A 190 1.19 -15.30 7.89
CA GLU A 190 2.50 -14.69 7.81
C GLU A 190 2.83 -14.39 6.35
N VAL A 191 3.02 -13.11 6.05
CA VAL A 191 3.26 -12.62 4.68
C VAL A 191 4.74 -12.48 4.35
N ARG A 192 5.59 -12.32 5.36
CA ARG A 192 7.03 -12.07 5.21
C ARG A 192 7.76 -13.09 4.33
N PRO A 193 7.54 -14.42 4.45
CA PRO A 193 8.22 -15.40 3.59
C PRO A 193 7.98 -15.16 2.10
N PHE A 194 6.79 -14.68 1.72
CA PHE A 194 6.48 -14.36 0.33
C PHE A 194 7.20 -13.11 -0.16
N LEU A 195 7.41 -12.12 0.73
CA LEU A 195 8.23 -10.96 0.41
C LEU A 195 9.71 -11.34 0.30
N TRP A 196 10.24 -12.19 1.20
CA TRP A 196 11.62 -12.66 1.12
C TRP A 196 11.89 -13.54 -0.11
N GLY A 197 10.88 -14.32 -0.55
CA GLY A 197 10.95 -15.15 -1.74
C GLY A 197 10.86 -14.40 -3.06
N ALA A 198 10.26 -13.23 -3.09
CA ALA A 198 10.05 -12.43 -4.30
C ALA A 198 11.30 -11.68 -4.77
N ASP A 199 11.23 -11.08 -5.96
CA ASP A 199 12.25 -10.21 -6.54
C ASP A 199 11.82 -8.75 -6.58
N VAL A 200 10.51 -8.49 -6.73
CA VAL A 200 9.96 -7.13 -6.79
C VAL A 200 8.51 -7.12 -6.31
N PHE A 201 8.16 -6.10 -5.56
CA PHE A 201 6.79 -5.84 -5.12
C PHE A 201 6.05 -5.00 -6.17
N VAL A 202 4.86 -5.44 -6.59
CA VAL A 202 4.04 -4.73 -7.59
C VAL A 202 2.70 -4.34 -7.01
N PHE A 203 2.38 -3.02 -7.03
CA PHE A 203 1.17 -2.53 -6.37
C PHE A 203 0.60 -1.27 -7.03
N PRO A 204 -0.07 -1.38 -8.20
CA PRO A 204 -0.66 -0.24 -8.90
C PRO A 204 -2.03 0.14 -8.32
N SER A 205 -2.09 0.41 -7.01
CA SER A 205 -3.31 0.82 -6.32
C SER A 205 -3.84 2.16 -6.82
N ALA A 206 -5.16 2.35 -6.73
CA ALA A 206 -5.81 3.60 -7.14
C ALA A 206 -5.69 4.70 -6.08
N TYR A 207 -5.59 4.33 -4.83
CA TYR A 207 -5.53 5.26 -3.69
C TYR A 207 -5.06 4.54 -2.43
N GLU A 208 -4.09 5.08 -1.76
CA GLU A 208 -3.63 4.73 -0.42
C GLU A 208 -3.29 6.01 0.33
N VAL A 209 -3.63 6.04 1.59
CA VAL A 209 -3.26 7.14 2.49
C VAL A 209 -1.87 6.89 3.10
N PHE A 210 -1.61 5.63 3.43
CA PHE A 210 -0.32 5.13 3.88
C PHE A 210 -0.30 3.61 3.65
N SER A 211 0.37 3.15 2.61
CA SER A 211 0.40 1.73 2.24
C SER A 211 1.38 0.96 3.12
N LEU A 212 0.92 0.41 4.25
CA LEU A 212 1.76 -0.40 5.13
C LEU A 212 2.49 -1.51 4.37
N VAL A 213 1.78 -2.23 3.50
CA VAL A 213 2.38 -3.34 2.73
C VAL A 213 3.51 -2.89 1.79
N SER A 214 3.45 -1.66 1.25
CA SER A 214 4.55 -1.12 0.44
C SER A 214 5.77 -0.78 1.32
N HIS A 215 5.56 -0.28 2.53
CA HIS A 215 6.63 -0.05 3.50
C HIS A 215 7.22 -1.36 4.00
N GLU A 216 6.40 -2.37 4.27
CA GLU A 216 6.82 -3.73 4.65
C GLU A 216 7.66 -4.37 3.53
N ALA A 217 7.23 -4.27 2.27
CA ALA A 217 8.00 -4.76 1.13
C ALA A 217 9.36 -4.05 1.02
N ALA A 218 9.40 -2.72 1.13
CA ALA A 218 10.66 -1.97 1.15
C ALA A 218 11.56 -2.37 2.33
N ALA A 219 10.98 -2.62 3.51
CA ALA A 219 11.72 -3.03 4.70
C ALA A 219 12.36 -4.43 4.56
N THR A 220 11.80 -5.32 3.72
CA THR A 220 12.46 -6.59 3.36
C THR A 220 13.63 -6.42 2.40
N GLY A 221 13.77 -5.25 1.77
CA GLY A 221 14.76 -4.98 0.73
C GLY A 221 14.25 -5.31 -0.68
N LEU A 222 12.94 -5.34 -0.91
CA LEU A 222 12.39 -5.44 -2.26
C LEU A 222 12.36 -4.08 -2.95
N PRO A 223 12.77 -4.01 -4.23
CA PRO A 223 12.38 -2.91 -5.11
C PRO A 223 10.87 -2.91 -5.35
N LEU A 224 10.30 -1.74 -5.67
CA LEU A 224 8.87 -1.62 -5.84
C LEU A 224 8.50 -1.11 -7.24
N ILE A 225 7.40 -1.64 -7.80
CA ILE A 225 6.68 -1.08 -8.96
C ILE A 225 5.32 -0.61 -8.46
N VAL A 226 5.16 0.70 -8.30
CA VAL A 226 3.98 1.28 -7.65
C VAL A 226 3.47 2.51 -8.42
N THR A 227 2.19 2.82 -8.26
CA THR A 227 1.64 4.11 -8.69
C THR A 227 1.99 5.22 -7.68
N PRO A 228 1.87 6.51 -8.03
CA PRO A 228 1.97 7.59 -7.06
C PRO A 228 0.92 7.43 -5.96
N LEU A 229 1.36 7.14 -4.73
CA LEU A 229 0.50 6.87 -3.57
C LEU A 229 0.97 7.69 -2.38
N TYR A 230 0.03 8.23 -1.61
CA TYR A 230 0.39 8.92 -0.38
C TYR A 230 1.09 7.97 0.60
N GLY A 231 2.03 8.50 1.35
CA GLY A 231 2.91 7.72 2.22
C GLY A 231 4.03 6.99 1.48
N VAL A 232 3.74 6.39 0.31
CA VAL A 232 4.76 5.74 -0.52
C VAL A 232 5.70 6.77 -1.15
N GLU A 233 5.20 7.92 -1.59
CA GLU A 233 6.00 9.05 -2.08
C GLU A 233 7.07 9.55 -1.10
N GLU A 234 6.92 9.22 0.17
CA GLU A 234 7.84 9.62 1.23
C GLU A 234 9.20 8.93 1.10
N PHE A 235 9.24 7.68 0.62
CA PHE A 235 10.48 6.91 0.46
C PHE A 235 10.78 6.49 -0.98
N MET A 236 9.77 6.45 -1.86
CA MET A 236 9.98 6.07 -3.26
C MET A 236 10.76 7.13 -4.03
N ARG A 237 11.72 6.66 -4.81
CA ARG A 237 12.48 7.43 -5.80
C ARG A 237 12.53 6.63 -7.09
N ASP A 238 11.96 7.17 -8.17
CA ASP A 238 11.91 6.49 -9.47
C ASP A 238 13.32 6.20 -10.00
N GLY A 239 13.56 4.95 -10.41
CA GLY A 239 14.86 4.46 -10.85
C GLY A 239 15.88 4.16 -9.75
N GLU A 240 15.64 4.55 -8.49
CA GLU A 240 16.55 4.35 -7.37
C GLU A 240 16.07 3.28 -6.38
N THR A 241 14.77 3.30 -6.02
CA THR A 241 14.14 2.35 -5.09
C THR A 241 13.16 1.40 -5.78
N GLY A 242 13.04 1.50 -7.08
CA GLY A 242 12.07 0.85 -7.93
C GLY A 242 11.52 1.80 -8.98
N PHE A 243 10.28 1.58 -9.44
CA PHE A 243 9.65 2.39 -10.47
C PHE A 243 8.30 2.95 -10.03
N VAL A 244 8.11 4.25 -10.24
CA VAL A 244 6.83 4.92 -10.07
C VAL A 244 6.16 4.99 -11.45
N VAL A 245 5.01 4.32 -11.59
CA VAL A 245 4.37 4.11 -12.90
C VAL A 245 2.98 4.74 -12.99
N PRO A 246 2.51 5.13 -14.17
CA PRO A 246 1.10 5.44 -14.36
C PRO A 246 0.25 4.19 -14.07
N ARG A 247 -0.99 4.40 -13.61
CA ARG A 247 -1.91 3.30 -13.30
C ARG A 247 -2.52 2.67 -14.55
N THR A 248 -1.66 2.10 -15.40
CA THR A 248 -2.01 1.44 -16.67
C THR A 248 -1.25 0.13 -16.83
N ALA A 249 -1.79 -0.80 -17.63
CA ALA A 249 -1.11 -2.05 -17.94
C ALA A 249 0.23 -1.80 -18.63
N GLU A 250 0.27 -0.86 -19.58
CA GLU A 250 1.49 -0.45 -20.28
C GLU A 250 2.56 0.09 -19.33
N GLY A 251 2.17 0.95 -18.36
CA GLY A 251 3.10 1.50 -17.38
C GLY A 251 3.73 0.41 -16.50
N VAL A 252 2.92 -0.58 -16.06
CA VAL A 252 3.42 -1.72 -15.28
C VAL A 252 4.27 -2.64 -16.15
N GLN A 253 3.86 -2.93 -17.40
CA GLN A 253 4.63 -3.74 -18.36
C GLN A 253 6.02 -3.13 -18.57
N ASN A 254 6.08 -1.86 -18.96
CA ASN A 254 7.34 -1.15 -19.22
C ASN A 254 8.26 -1.17 -17.99
N ALA A 255 7.72 -1.07 -16.78
CA ALA A 255 8.53 -1.16 -15.56
C ALA A 255 9.07 -2.59 -15.33
N ILE A 256 8.27 -3.63 -15.60
CA ILE A 256 8.74 -5.01 -15.53
C ILE A 256 9.85 -5.27 -16.56
N GLU A 257 9.69 -4.81 -17.79
CA GLU A 257 10.71 -4.93 -18.87
C GLU A 257 12.00 -4.20 -18.49
N ARG A 258 11.90 -2.96 -18.00
CA ARG A 258 13.06 -2.22 -17.47
C ARG A 258 13.75 -2.98 -16.34
N PHE A 259 12.97 -3.55 -15.43
CA PHE A 259 13.50 -4.32 -14.29
C PHE A 259 14.21 -5.60 -14.76
N LEU A 260 13.64 -6.32 -15.73
CA LEU A 260 14.26 -7.49 -16.35
C LEU A 260 15.60 -7.16 -17.03
N ALA A 261 15.70 -6.00 -17.65
CA ALA A 261 16.90 -5.54 -18.34
C ALA A 261 18.04 -5.12 -17.40
N LEU A 262 17.75 -4.87 -16.11
CA LEU A 262 18.77 -4.51 -15.13
C LEU A 262 19.62 -5.72 -14.74
N PRO A 263 20.94 -5.53 -14.52
CA PRO A 263 21.79 -6.53 -13.87
C PRO A 263 21.26 -6.90 -12.49
N ALA A 264 21.51 -8.14 -12.05
CA ALA A 264 21.05 -8.63 -10.74
C ALA A 264 21.54 -7.74 -9.58
N GLU A 265 22.76 -7.24 -9.67
CA GLU A 265 23.37 -6.34 -8.68
C GLU A 265 22.61 -5.01 -8.57
N GLU A 266 22.19 -4.43 -9.69
CA GLU A 266 21.41 -3.19 -9.72
C GLU A 266 20.01 -3.41 -9.11
N ARG A 267 19.36 -4.54 -9.43
CA ARG A 267 18.07 -4.91 -8.81
C ARG A 267 18.20 -5.05 -7.29
N ALA A 268 19.26 -5.72 -6.83
CA ALA A 268 19.57 -5.86 -5.40
C ALA A 268 19.85 -4.49 -4.75
N ARG A 269 20.62 -3.64 -5.41
CA ARG A 269 20.93 -2.29 -4.94
C ARG A 269 19.66 -1.45 -4.75
N MET A 270 18.73 -1.49 -5.71
CA MET A 270 17.43 -0.80 -5.60
C MET A 270 16.69 -1.20 -4.31
N GLY A 271 16.63 -2.48 -4.01
CA GLY A 271 15.99 -2.99 -2.80
C GLY A 271 16.68 -2.53 -1.51
N LEU A 272 18.02 -2.54 -1.48
CA LEU A 272 18.78 -2.06 -0.33
C LEU A 272 18.56 -0.56 -0.09
N VAL A 273 18.46 0.24 -1.16
CA VAL A 273 18.17 1.67 -1.05
C VAL A 273 16.74 1.89 -0.54
N ALA A 274 15.76 1.13 -1.05
CA ALA A 274 14.38 1.17 -0.55
C ALA A 274 14.32 0.86 0.95
N LYS A 275 15.02 -0.20 1.39
CA LYS A 275 15.15 -0.56 2.81
C LYS A 275 15.77 0.56 3.64
N LYS A 276 16.82 1.21 3.15
CA LYS A 276 17.46 2.34 3.84
C LYS A 276 16.48 3.51 4.03
N TYR A 277 15.71 3.86 3.01
CA TYR A 277 14.79 4.99 3.08
C TYR A 277 13.57 4.72 3.96
N VAL A 278 13.13 3.47 4.07
CA VAL A 278 11.98 3.11 4.89
C VAL A 278 12.31 3.03 6.39
N GLN A 279 13.59 2.93 6.77
CA GLN A 279 14.02 2.88 8.19
C GLN A 279 13.53 4.04 9.03
N ARG A 280 13.35 5.23 8.45
CA ARG A 280 12.84 6.40 9.18
C ARG A 280 11.40 6.25 9.71
N PHE A 281 10.69 5.20 9.25
CA PHE A 281 9.33 4.88 9.71
C PHE A 281 9.33 3.78 10.80
N ASP A 282 10.43 3.58 11.49
CA ASP A 282 10.53 2.59 12.55
C ASP A 282 9.65 2.94 13.76
N LEU A 283 9.50 1.98 14.66
CA LEU A 283 8.66 2.12 15.85
C LEU A 283 9.23 3.17 16.84
N GLU A 284 10.55 3.31 16.93
CA GLU A 284 11.19 4.28 17.83
C GLU A 284 10.84 5.72 17.41
N ASN A 285 11.01 6.04 16.12
CA ASN A 285 10.64 7.33 15.57
C ASN A 285 9.14 7.62 15.73
N PHE A 286 8.29 6.60 15.54
CA PHE A 286 6.85 6.74 15.75
C PHE A 286 6.53 7.11 17.21
N ILE A 287 7.08 6.39 18.18
CA ILE A 287 6.87 6.65 19.60
C ILE A 287 7.41 8.04 19.97
N LYS A 288 8.62 8.38 19.51
CA LYS A 288 9.22 9.69 19.74
C LYS A 288 8.32 10.82 19.23
N ASN A 289 7.86 10.72 17.97
CA ASN A 289 7.02 11.76 17.36
C ASN A 289 5.68 11.94 18.12
N TRP A 290 5.09 10.87 18.66
CA TRP A 290 3.89 10.98 19.49
C TRP A 290 4.19 11.59 20.85
N ARG A 291 5.30 11.24 21.50
CA ARG A 291 5.74 11.88 22.75
C ARG A 291 5.97 13.38 22.55
N ASP A 292 6.73 13.75 21.54
CA ASP A 292 6.98 15.16 21.20
C ASP A 292 5.67 15.91 20.91
N PHE A 293 4.74 15.25 20.21
CA PHE A 293 3.43 15.81 19.92
C PHE A 293 2.58 16.06 21.18
N TYR A 294 2.66 15.20 22.16
CA TYR A 294 1.94 15.36 23.43
C TYR A 294 2.72 16.17 24.47
N GLY A 295 4.01 16.37 24.30
CA GLY A 295 4.88 17.08 25.24
C GLY A 295 5.25 16.23 26.47
N VAL A 296 5.43 14.91 26.30
CA VAL A 296 5.76 13.95 27.36
C VAL A 296 7.00 13.11 27.02
#